data_0b370cd926903ce8bbb29a93d7fd8b1e
#
_entry.id   0b370cd926903ce8bbb29a93d7fd8b1e
#
_cell.length_a   1.000
_cell.length_b   1.000
_cell.length_c   1.000
_cell.angle_alpha   90.00
_cell.angle_beta   90.00
_cell.angle_gamma   90.00
#
_symmetry.space_group_name_H-M   'P 1'
#
loop_
_entity.id
_entity.type
_entity.pdbx_description
1 polymer ?
#
loop_
_entity_poly.entity_id
_entity_poly.type
_entity_poly.pdbx_seq_one_letter_code
_entity_poly.pdbx_strand_id
1 'polypeptide(L)'
;MPNHDRRVALVSGANRGLGFAISQGLAELEITVILGARNAKKGTQACSRLKRRGLDVHFEVLDVASTKSIQTAVKHIQSRFGRLDILINNAGVMIDSEESVLNVSWHTIQKTLQTNVMGPLRLCKGCIPLMKAGGYGRIVNLASSLGSLTEMADPDSPAAMVHTPAYRLSKTALNCITILIAQEVRKDNILVNSACPGWVMTDLGGAEAPLSPQQGADTPIWLAMLPAGGPTGGFFREREPIPW
;
A
#
# COMPACT_ATOMS: atom_id res chain seq x y z
N MET A 1 20.80 9.31 16.83
CA MET A 1 20.53 7.86 16.93
C MET A 1 19.05 7.63 16.72
N PRO A 2 18.60 6.58 16.02
CA PRO A 2 17.16 6.29 15.94
C PRO A 2 16.62 6.05 17.35
N ASN A 3 15.51 6.69 17.67
CA ASN A 3 14.81 6.43 18.93
C ASN A 3 14.22 5.02 18.88
N HIS A 4 14.79 4.06 19.60
CA HIS A 4 14.41 2.65 19.59
C HIS A 4 12.96 2.39 20.05
N ASP A 5 12.30 3.38 20.65
CA ASP A 5 10.91 3.27 21.13
C ASP A 5 9.86 3.57 20.05
N ARG A 6 10.25 4.19 18.92
CA ARG A 6 9.31 4.54 17.84
C ARG A 6 9.09 3.38 16.90
N ARG A 7 7.84 3.18 16.48
CA ARG A 7 7.49 2.26 15.40
C ARG A 7 8.08 2.71 14.08
N VAL A 8 8.41 1.75 13.22
CA VAL A 8 8.98 1.98 11.90
C VAL A 8 8.01 1.54 10.82
N ALA A 9 7.69 2.43 9.88
CA ALA A 9 6.81 2.17 8.74
C ALA A 9 7.56 2.23 7.42
N LEU A 10 7.26 1.31 6.51
CA LEU A 10 7.65 1.37 5.10
C LEU A 10 6.41 1.68 4.26
N VAL A 11 6.47 2.74 3.44
CA VAL A 11 5.41 3.10 2.48
C VAL A 11 5.96 2.99 1.07
N SER A 12 5.47 2.06 0.26
CA SER A 12 5.87 1.92 -1.13
C SER A 12 5.18 2.96 -2.04
N GLY A 13 5.89 3.45 -3.08
CA GLY A 13 5.34 4.48 -3.98
C GLY A 13 5.11 5.83 -3.32
N ALA A 14 5.93 6.20 -2.32
CA ALA A 14 5.70 7.32 -1.41
C ALA A 14 6.24 8.67 -1.87
N ASN A 15 6.75 8.80 -3.10
CA ASN A 15 7.35 10.06 -3.57
C ASN A 15 6.33 11.13 -4.00
N ARG A 16 5.04 10.81 -4.08
CA ARG A 16 3.94 11.71 -4.47
C ARG A 16 2.57 11.15 -4.12
N GLY A 17 1.52 11.96 -4.34
CA GLY A 17 0.12 11.56 -4.24
C GLY A 17 -0.23 10.91 -2.90
N LEU A 18 -1.00 9.83 -2.97
CA LEU A 18 -1.53 9.14 -1.80
C LEU A 18 -0.42 8.59 -0.89
N GLY A 19 0.61 7.94 -1.45
CA GLY A 19 1.73 7.40 -0.65
C GLY A 19 2.50 8.47 0.11
N PHE A 20 2.65 9.67 -0.48
CA PHE A 20 3.25 10.82 0.22
C PHE A 20 2.36 11.31 1.36
N ALA A 21 1.04 11.42 1.14
CA ALA A 21 0.08 11.83 2.18
C ALA A 21 0.03 10.81 3.34
N ILE A 22 0.03 9.51 3.05
CA ILE A 22 0.10 8.45 4.08
C ILE A 22 1.41 8.58 4.87
N SER A 23 2.56 8.77 4.18
CA SER A 23 3.86 8.93 4.83
C SER A 23 3.89 10.15 5.76
N GLN A 24 3.31 11.26 5.32
CA GLN A 24 3.18 12.46 6.13
C GLN A 24 2.33 12.20 7.36
N GLY A 25 1.12 11.66 7.21
CA GLY A 25 0.20 11.42 8.32
C GLY A 25 0.75 10.43 9.35
N LEU A 26 1.45 9.37 8.92
CA LEU A 26 2.12 8.45 9.85
C LEU A 26 3.26 9.15 10.61
N ALA A 27 4.06 9.99 9.94
CA ALA A 27 5.14 10.71 10.60
C ALA A 27 4.63 11.78 11.58
N GLU A 28 3.47 12.41 11.32
CA GLU A 28 2.77 13.31 12.24
C GLU A 28 2.25 12.57 13.49
N LEU A 29 2.04 11.25 13.41
CA LEU A 29 1.73 10.36 14.54
C LEU A 29 2.99 9.78 15.21
N GLU A 30 4.15 10.44 15.05
CA GLU A 30 5.43 10.06 15.66
C GLU A 30 5.99 8.70 15.21
N ILE A 31 5.56 8.18 14.06
CA ILE A 31 6.12 6.99 13.44
C ILE A 31 7.36 7.39 12.62
N THR A 32 8.46 6.63 12.74
CA THR A 32 9.59 6.76 11.82
C THR A 32 9.19 6.18 10.47
N VAL A 33 9.14 7.00 9.41
CA VAL A 33 8.62 6.57 8.10
C VAL A 33 9.73 6.45 7.05
N ILE A 34 9.77 5.31 6.40
CA ILE A 34 10.65 5.04 5.26
C ILE A 34 9.83 5.20 3.98
N LEU A 35 10.14 6.25 3.21
CA LEU A 35 9.55 6.50 1.89
C LEU A 35 10.24 5.63 0.86
N GLY A 36 9.55 4.59 0.37
CA GLY A 36 10.02 3.74 -0.72
C GLY A 36 9.62 4.30 -2.08
N ALA A 37 10.58 4.55 -2.99
CA ALA A 37 10.27 4.93 -4.37
C ALA A 37 11.37 4.48 -5.34
N ARG A 38 10.99 4.12 -6.58
CA ARG A 38 11.93 3.67 -7.62
C ARG A 38 12.85 4.76 -8.17
N ASN A 39 12.38 6.01 -8.16
CA ASN A 39 13.16 7.15 -8.64
C ASN A 39 13.84 7.85 -7.45
N ALA A 40 15.17 7.70 -7.35
CA ALA A 40 15.96 8.24 -6.25
C ALA A 40 15.83 9.77 -6.10
N LYS A 41 15.87 10.53 -7.22
CA LYS A 41 15.77 11.99 -7.20
C LYS A 41 14.43 12.46 -6.64
N LYS A 42 13.30 11.89 -7.16
CA LYS A 42 11.96 12.25 -6.70
C LYS A 42 11.72 11.81 -5.25
N GLY A 43 12.21 10.62 -4.86
CA GLY A 43 12.10 10.12 -3.50
C GLY A 43 12.87 10.97 -2.48
N THR A 44 14.11 11.34 -2.79
CA THR A 44 14.91 12.25 -1.94
C THR A 44 14.26 13.64 -1.80
N GLN A 45 13.69 14.17 -2.88
CA GLN A 45 12.96 15.46 -2.82
C GLN A 45 11.73 15.36 -1.91
N ALA A 46 10.93 14.29 -2.04
CA ALA A 46 9.77 14.06 -1.18
C ALA A 46 10.17 13.93 0.30
N CYS A 47 11.20 13.13 0.59
CA CYS A 47 11.75 12.98 1.93
C CYS A 47 12.22 14.33 2.50
N SER A 48 12.96 15.13 1.72
CA SER A 48 13.44 16.47 2.15
C SER A 48 12.30 17.44 2.44
N ARG A 49 11.17 17.35 1.72
CA ARG A 49 9.97 18.18 2.00
C ARG A 49 9.39 17.87 3.39
N LEU A 50 9.30 16.60 3.77
CA LEU A 50 8.78 16.20 5.08
C LEU A 50 9.78 16.49 6.20
N LYS A 51 11.08 16.28 5.97
CA LYS A 51 12.15 16.64 6.94
C LYS A 51 12.16 18.12 7.29
N ARG A 52 11.92 19.02 6.32
CA ARG A 52 11.83 20.48 6.59
C ARG A 52 10.65 20.85 7.49
N ARG A 53 9.66 19.96 7.65
CA ARG A 53 8.56 20.10 8.62
C ARG A 53 8.86 19.46 9.97
N GLY A 54 10.11 19.02 10.20
CA GLY A 54 10.53 18.37 11.45
C GLY A 54 10.12 16.90 11.58
N LEU A 55 9.62 16.26 10.49
CA LEU A 55 9.13 14.89 10.54
C LEU A 55 10.29 13.88 10.41
N ASP A 56 10.18 12.76 11.17
CA ASP A 56 11.17 11.69 11.14
C ASP A 56 10.92 10.75 9.95
N VAL A 57 11.52 11.10 8.82
CA VAL A 57 11.35 10.37 7.57
C VAL A 57 12.69 10.03 6.93
N HIS A 58 12.74 8.89 6.27
CA HIS A 58 13.92 8.39 5.56
C HIS A 58 13.53 7.97 4.14
N PHE A 59 14.49 7.97 3.24
CA PHE A 59 14.26 7.53 1.87
C PHE A 59 14.98 6.21 1.60
N GLU A 60 14.29 5.30 0.90
CA GLU A 60 14.85 4.04 0.40
C GLU A 60 14.49 3.84 -1.08
N VAL A 61 15.47 3.43 -1.89
CA VAL A 61 15.20 3.08 -3.29
C VAL A 61 14.45 1.76 -3.33
N LEU A 62 13.22 1.80 -3.82
CA LEU A 62 12.33 0.64 -3.84
C LEU A 62 11.55 0.55 -5.16
N ASP A 63 11.91 -0.39 -5.99
CA ASP A 63 11.12 -0.85 -7.12
C ASP A 63 10.41 -2.16 -6.74
N VAL A 64 9.10 -2.09 -6.56
CA VAL A 64 8.28 -3.24 -6.13
C VAL A 64 8.16 -4.32 -7.22
N ALA A 65 8.47 -4.00 -8.47
CA ALA A 65 8.54 -4.97 -9.56
C ALA A 65 9.86 -5.76 -9.56
N SER A 66 10.89 -5.33 -8.82
CA SER A 66 12.21 -5.95 -8.76
C SER A 66 12.45 -6.69 -7.44
N THR A 67 12.58 -8.02 -7.51
CA THR A 67 12.91 -8.86 -6.34
C THR A 67 14.23 -8.41 -5.69
N LYS A 68 15.25 -8.08 -6.50
CA LYS A 68 16.55 -7.60 -5.99
C LYS A 68 16.40 -6.28 -5.23
N SER A 69 15.61 -5.33 -5.77
CA SER A 69 15.36 -4.04 -5.10
C SER A 69 14.67 -4.24 -3.74
N ILE A 70 13.65 -5.10 -3.69
CA ILE A 70 12.94 -5.42 -2.44
C ILE A 70 13.88 -6.04 -1.41
N GLN A 71 14.67 -7.05 -1.80
CA GLN A 71 15.63 -7.71 -0.91
C GLN A 71 16.68 -6.73 -0.35
N THR A 72 17.18 -5.82 -1.19
CA THR A 72 18.12 -4.78 -0.77
C THR A 72 17.46 -3.82 0.22
N ALA A 73 16.27 -3.33 -0.07
CA ALA A 73 15.53 -2.43 0.81
C ALA A 73 15.24 -3.08 2.19
N VAL A 74 14.80 -4.33 2.21
CA VAL A 74 14.53 -5.07 3.47
C VAL A 74 15.82 -5.23 4.29
N LYS A 75 16.96 -5.57 3.66
CA LYS A 75 18.26 -5.65 4.34
C LYS A 75 18.69 -4.31 4.93
N HIS A 76 18.53 -3.21 4.18
CA HIS A 76 18.84 -1.86 4.68
C HIS A 76 17.95 -1.47 5.86
N ILE A 77 16.64 -1.79 5.80
CA ILE A 77 15.72 -1.54 6.91
C ILE A 77 16.17 -2.32 8.15
N GLN A 78 16.46 -3.60 8.01
CA GLN A 78 16.95 -4.44 9.11
C GLN A 78 18.25 -3.90 9.70
N SER A 79 19.25 -3.54 8.88
CA SER A 79 20.55 -3.07 9.36
C SER A 79 20.48 -1.70 10.03
N ARG A 80 19.59 -0.82 9.56
CA ARG A 80 19.52 0.58 10.02
C ARG A 80 18.57 0.80 11.18
N PHE A 81 17.43 0.08 11.19
CA PHE A 81 16.36 0.27 12.18
C PHE A 81 16.18 -0.94 13.10
N GLY A 82 16.65 -2.12 12.71
CA GLY A 82 16.52 -3.37 13.47
C GLY A 82 15.09 -3.94 13.51
N ARG A 83 14.10 -3.20 13.01
CA ARG A 83 12.67 -3.54 13.07
C ARG A 83 11.88 -2.98 11.90
N LEU A 84 10.71 -3.54 11.66
CA LEU A 84 9.65 -2.96 10.84
C LEU A 84 8.30 -3.33 11.45
N ASP A 85 7.46 -2.34 11.68
CA ASP A 85 6.17 -2.48 12.38
C ASP A 85 4.98 -2.30 11.45
N ILE A 86 5.13 -1.45 10.42
CA ILE A 86 4.06 -1.08 9.51
C ILE A 86 4.56 -1.21 8.07
N LEU A 87 3.77 -1.87 7.23
CA LEU A 87 4.00 -1.94 5.78
C LEU A 87 2.76 -1.42 5.05
N ILE A 88 2.94 -0.37 4.26
CA ILE A 88 1.91 0.17 3.36
C ILE A 88 2.28 -0.19 1.92
N ASN A 89 1.60 -1.15 1.35
CA ASN A 89 1.69 -1.52 -0.05
C ASN A 89 0.83 -0.57 -0.89
N ASN A 90 1.38 0.64 -1.15
CA ASN A 90 0.69 1.69 -1.90
C ASN A 90 1.11 1.76 -3.37
N ALA A 91 2.33 1.35 -3.72
CA ALA A 91 2.78 1.38 -5.11
C ALA A 91 1.84 0.59 -6.02
N GLY A 92 1.35 1.23 -7.07
CA GLY A 92 0.43 0.62 -8.02
C GLY A 92 0.44 1.33 -9.37
N VAL A 93 -0.06 0.64 -10.39
CA VAL A 93 -0.26 1.16 -11.75
C VAL A 93 -1.66 0.79 -12.24
N MET A 94 -2.23 1.66 -13.08
CA MET A 94 -3.40 1.44 -13.92
C MET A 94 -3.01 1.94 -15.30
N ILE A 95 -2.84 1.03 -16.25
CA ILE A 95 -2.29 1.30 -17.59
C ILE A 95 -3.17 0.73 -18.69
N ASP A 96 -4.42 0.43 -18.38
CA ASP A 96 -5.43 -0.20 -19.23
C ASP A 96 -6.76 0.55 -19.21
N SER A 97 -6.73 1.88 -19.08
CA SER A 97 -7.94 2.71 -19.13
C SER A 97 -8.64 2.57 -20.48
N GLU A 98 -9.99 2.37 -20.42
CA GLU A 98 -10.87 2.21 -21.58
C GLU A 98 -10.62 0.92 -22.41
N GLU A 99 -9.84 -0.03 -21.91
CA GLU A 99 -9.66 -1.33 -22.58
C GLU A 99 -10.76 -2.32 -22.20
N SER A 100 -11.17 -3.17 -23.15
CA SER A 100 -12.05 -4.29 -22.85
C SER A 100 -11.26 -5.52 -22.38
N VAL A 101 -11.90 -6.40 -21.61
CA VAL A 101 -11.25 -7.62 -21.12
C VAL A 101 -10.78 -8.55 -22.26
N LEU A 102 -11.45 -8.51 -23.41
CA LEU A 102 -11.10 -9.33 -24.57
C LEU A 102 -9.94 -8.76 -25.40
N ASN A 103 -9.66 -7.46 -25.26
CA ASN A 103 -8.67 -6.75 -26.07
C ASN A 103 -7.43 -6.35 -25.30
N VAL A 104 -7.46 -6.33 -23.97
CA VAL A 104 -6.29 -5.96 -23.15
C VAL A 104 -5.11 -6.89 -23.43
N SER A 105 -3.94 -6.32 -23.67
CA SER A 105 -2.75 -7.10 -24.03
C SER A 105 -2.24 -7.92 -22.81
N TRP A 106 -1.68 -9.12 -23.10
CA TRP A 106 -1.00 -9.92 -22.09
C TRP A 106 0.13 -9.15 -21.40
N HIS A 107 0.84 -8.30 -22.13
CA HIS A 107 1.90 -7.46 -21.56
C HIS A 107 1.34 -6.49 -20.51
N THR A 108 0.21 -5.83 -20.80
CA THR A 108 -0.49 -4.94 -19.86
C THR A 108 -0.90 -5.68 -18.59
N ILE A 109 -1.53 -6.87 -18.75
CA ILE A 109 -1.91 -7.71 -17.62
C ILE A 109 -0.69 -8.10 -16.77
N GLN A 110 0.36 -8.65 -17.39
CA GLN A 110 1.57 -9.08 -16.69
C GLN A 110 2.24 -7.93 -15.93
N LYS A 111 2.39 -6.75 -16.56
CA LYS A 111 3.01 -5.58 -15.95
C LYS A 111 2.19 -5.06 -14.78
N THR A 112 0.86 -5.05 -14.90
CA THR A 112 -0.05 -4.65 -13.83
C THR A 112 0.03 -5.63 -12.65
N LEU A 113 -0.06 -6.94 -12.90
CA LEU A 113 0.07 -7.96 -11.86
C LEU A 113 1.44 -7.93 -11.18
N GLN A 114 2.52 -7.73 -11.95
CA GLN A 114 3.89 -7.66 -11.42
C GLN A 114 4.04 -6.55 -10.38
N THR A 115 3.40 -5.38 -10.61
CA THR A 115 3.47 -4.23 -9.71
C THR A 115 2.44 -4.34 -8.59
N ASN A 116 1.17 -4.58 -8.93
CA ASN A 116 0.05 -4.44 -7.99
C ASN A 116 -0.17 -5.67 -7.10
N VAL A 117 0.36 -6.84 -7.49
CA VAL A 117 0.14 -8.13 -6.80
C VAL A 117 1.44 -8.74 -6.33
N MET A 118 2.37 -9.02 -7.27
CA MET A 118 3.62 -9.69 -6.94
C MET A 118 4.55 -8.81 -6.12
N GLY A 119 4.51 -7.48 -6.34
CA GLY A 119 5.23 -6.51 -5.52
C GLY A 119 4.84 -6.57 -4.04
N PRO A 120 3.56 -6.32 -3.69
CA PRO A 120 3.03 -6.47 -2.34
C PRO A 120 3.33 -7.84 -1.70
N LEU A 121 3.12 -8.93 -2.43
CA LEU A 121 3.41 -10.28 -1.92
C LEU A 121 4.88 -10.45 -1.55
N ARG A 122 5.81 -9.99 -2.41
CA ARG A 122 7.25 -10.05 -2.13
C ARG A 122 7.65 -9.17 -0.94
N LEU A 123 7.06 -7.97 -0.83
CA LEU A 123 7.29 -7.10 0.33
C LEU A 123 6.78 -7.74 1.62
N CYS A 124 5.58 -8.31 1.62
CA CYS A 124 5.07 -9.06 2.77
C CYS A 124 6.02 -10.19 3.17
N LYS A 125 6.45 -11.03 2.20
CA LYS A 125 7.39 -12.13 2.47
C LYS A 125 8.72 -11.65 3.06
N GLY A 126 9.23 -10.49 2.64
CA GLY A 126 10.47 -9.92 3.16
C GLY A 126 10.30 -9.24 4.52
N CYS A 127 9.16 -8.61 4.77
CA CYS A 127 8.92 -7.78 5.96
C CYS A 127 8.31 -8.55 7.14
N ILE A 128 7.49 -9.57 6.91
CA ILE A 128 6.84 -10.37 7.97
C ILE A 128 7.85 -10.95 8.97
N PRO A 129 9.02 -11.47 8.58
CA PRO A 129 10.02 -11.95 9.55
C PRO A 129 10.47 -10.88 10.54
N LEU A 130 10.62 -9.61 10.11
CA LEU A 130 10.95 -8.49 10.98
C LEU A 130 9.81 -8.15 11.94
N MET A 131 8.57 -8.20 11.47
CA MET A 131 7.38 -7.99 12.28
C MET A 131 7.20 -9.10 13.33
N LYS A 132 7.42 -10.37 12.96
CA LYS A 132 7.40 -11.50 13.91
C LYS A 132 8.46 -11.35 14.98
N ALA A 133 9.69 -10.99 14.63
CA ALA A 133 10.77 -10.74 15.58
C ALA A 133 10.44 -9.59 16.55
N GLY A 134 9.71 -8.56 16.09
CA GLY A 134 9.24 -7.44 16.90
C GLY A 134 7.96 -7.70 17.69
N GLY A 135 7.27 -8.83 17.48
CA GLY A 135 5.98 -9.17 18.13
C GLY A 135 4.82 -8.23 17.75
N TYR A 136 4.95 -7.49 16.63
CA TYR A 136 3.95 -6.53 16.17
C TYR A 136 4.04 -6.32 14.64
N GLY A 137 2.89 -6.23 13.97
CA GLY A 137 2.85 -5.88 12.56
C GLY A 137 1.49 -5.32 12.12
N ARG A 138 1.53 -4.34 11.21
CA ARG A 138 0.36 -3.82 10.50
C ARG A 138 0.68 -3.76 9.01
N ILE A 139 -0.06 -4.51 8.21
CA ILE A 139 0.10 -4.53 6.75
C ILE A 139 -1.18 -3.99 6.13
N VAL A 140 -1.03 -2.95 5.32
CA VAL A 140 -2.15 -2.32 4.60
C VAL A 140 -1.87 -2.41 3.11
N ASN A 141 -2.72 -3.12 2.40
CA ASN A 141 -2.68 -3.25 0.94
C ASN A 141 -3.65 -2.23 0.33
N LEU A 142 -3.14 -1.26 -0.47
CA LEU A 142 -3.98 -0.30 -1.17
C LEU A 142 -4.71 -1.00 -2.32
N ALA A 143 -5.93 -1.44 -2.04
CA ALA A 143 -6.86 -2.04 -2.99
C ALA A 143 -7.74 -0.97 -3.66
N SER A 144 -8.89 -1.36 -4.13
CA SER A 144 -9.89 -0.49 -4.77
C SER A 144 -11.24 -1.21 -4.76
N SER A 145 -12.35 -0.50 -4.64
CA SER A 145 -13.70 -1.03 -4.90
C SER A 145 -13.83 -1.62 -6.30
N LEU A 146 -13.02 -1.15 -7.27
CA LEU A 146 -12.92 -1.78 -8.59
C LEU A 146 -12.39 -3.22 -8.56
N GLY A 147 -11.81 -3.68 -7.44
CA GLY A 147 -11.40 -5.06 -7.20
C GLY A 147 -12.39 -5.87 -6.37
N SER A 148 -13.52 -5.31 -5.99
CA SER A 148 -14.61 -6.02 -5.33
C SER A 148 -15.37 -6.88 -6.35
N LEU A 149 -15.47 -8.18 -6.12
CA LEU A 149 -16.28 -9.09 -6.96
C LEU A 149 -17.77 -8.79 -6.83
N THR A 150 -18.23 -8.41 -5.64
CA THR A 150 -19.60 -8.01 -5.38
C THR A 150 -19.97 -6.75 -6.18
N GLU A 151 -19.14 -5.71 -6.11
CA GLU A 151 -19.35 -4.47 -6.88
C GLU A 151 -19.26 -4.70 -8.41
N MET A 152 -18.38 -5.61 -8.84
CA MET A 152 -18.26 -5.96 -10.26
C MET A 152 -19.48 -6.69 -10.81
N ALA A 153 -20.11 -7.51 -10.00
CA ALA A 153 -21.28 -8.33 -10.38
C ALA A 153 -22.58 -7.51 -10.38
N ASP A 154 -22.61 -6.39 -9.69
CA ASP A 154 -23.77 -5.50 -9.64
C ASP A 154 -23.77 -4.53 -10.83
N PRO A 155 -24.71 -4.65 -11.80
CA PRO A 155 -24.78 -3.78 -12.96
C PRO A 155 -25.11 -2.32 -12.62
N ASP A 156 -25.73 -2.08 -11.47
CA ASP A 156 -26.09 -0.74 -10.99
C ASP A 156 -24.97 -0.07 -10.20
N SER A 157 -23.89 -0.80 -9.88
CA SER A 157 -22.73 -0.23 -9.21
C SER A 157 -21.96 0.75 -10.11
N PRO A 158 -21.58 1.93 -9.62
CA PRO A 158 -20.67 2.82 -10.35
C PRO A 158 -19.35 2.14 -10.78
N ALA A 159 -18.94 1.12 -10.05
CA ALA A 159 -17.77 0.32 -10.39
C ALA A 159 -17.95 -0.47 -11.70
N ALA A 160 -19.17 -0.88 -12.06
CA ALA A 160 -19.44 -1.64 -13.28
C ALA A 160 -19.09 -0.86 -14.56
N MET A 161 -19.21 0.46 -14.53
CA MET A 161 -18.97 1.36 -15.68
C MET A 161 -17.49 1.62 -15.97
N VAL A 162 -16.57 1.15 -15.13
CA VAL A 162 -15.13 1.45 -15.29
C VAL A 162 -14.43 0.33 -16.04
N HIS A 163 -13.90 0.62 -17.22
CA HIS A 163 -13.23 -0.35 -18.10
C HIS A 163 -11.71 -0.35 -17.88
N THR A 164 -11.26 -1.16 -16.92
CA THR A 164 -9.84 -1.33 -16.55
C THR A 164 -9.58 -2.79 -16.12
N PRO A 165 -9.68 -3.76 -17.05
CA PRO A 165 -9.71 -5.18 -16.71
C PRO A 165 -8.46 -5.68 -15.99
N ALA A 166 -7.26 -5.28 -16.42
CA ALA A 166 -6.01 -5.68 -15.78
C ALA A 166 -5.87 -5.09 -14.38
N TYR A 167 -6.26 -3.82 -14.21
CA TYR A 167 -6.26 -3.17 -12.90
C TYR A 167 -7.24 -3.85 -11.95
N ARG A 168 -8.50 -4.07 -12.38
CA ARG A 168 -9.54 -4.76 -11.58
C ARG A 168 -9.10 -6.15 -11.16
N LEU A 169 -8.62 -6.97 -12.11
CA LEU A 169 -8.04 -8.28 -11.84
C LEU A 169 -6.93 -8.20 -10.78
N SER A 170 -6.04 -7.22 -10.90
CA SER A 170 -4.93 -7.05 -9.95
C SER A 170 -5.41 -6.69 -8.54
N LYS A 171 -6.47 -5.86 -8.42
CA LYS A 171 -6.99 -5.47 -7.10
C LYS A 171 -7.79 -6.59 -6.43
N THR A 172 -8.50 -7.39 -7.21
CA THR A 172 -9.14 -8.63 -6.72
C THR A 172 -8.09 -9.63 -6.22
N ALA A 173 -7.02 -9.85 -7.00
CA ALA A 173 -5.92 -10.72 -6.58
C ALA A 173 -5.20 -10.20 -5.33
N LEU A 174 -5.03 -8.88 -5.18
CA LEU A 174 -4.46 -8.27 -3.98
C LEU A 174 -5.35 -8.48 -2.75
N ASN A 175 -6.68 -8.40 -2.91
CA ASN A 175 -7.65 -8.72 -1.88
C ASN A 175 -7.54 -10.19 -1.44
N CYS A 176 -7.44 -11.12 -2.38
CA CYS A 176 -7.20 -12.53 -2.09
C CYS A 176 -5.91 -12.74 -1.28
N ILE A 177 -4.79 -12.12 -1.69
CA ILE A 177 -3.50 -12.19 -0.97
C ILE A 177 -3.63 -11.62 0.45
N THR A 178 -4.40 -10.55 0.65
CA THR A 178 -4.66 -9.96 1.96
C THR A 178 -5.27 -10.99 2.91
N ILE A 179 -6.30 -11.72 2.46
CA ILE A 179 -6.97 -12.76 3.26
C ILE A 179 -5.99 -13.90 3.59
N LEU A 180 -5.27 -14.41 2.57
CA LEU A 180 -4.35 -15.53 2.74
C LEU A 180 -3.24 -15.22 3.73
N ILE A 181 -2.61 -14.04 3.61
CA ILE A 181 -1.55 -13.62 4.56
C ILE A 181 -2.14 -13.40 5.95
N ALA A 182 -3.32 -12.77 6.08
CA ALA A 182 -3.97 -12.57 7.38
C ALA A 182 -4.22 -13.89 8.12
N GLN A 183 -4.63 -14.94 7.40
CA GLN A 183 -4.83 -16.28 7.95
C GLN A 183 -3.51 -16.89 8.43
N GLU A 184 -2.43 -16.76 7.63
CA GLU A 184 -1.13 -17.35 7.93
C GLU A 184 -0.46 -16.71 9.15
N VAL A 185 -0.62 -15.38 9.34
CA VAL A 185 0.02 -14.64 10.44
C VAL A 185 -0.89 -14.37 11.63
N ARG A 186 -2.05 -15.02 11.71
CA ARG A 186 -3.12 -14.75 12.69
C ARG A 186 -2.64 -14.81 14.15
N LYS A 187 -1.63 -15.64 14.43
CA LYS A 187 -1.09 -15.86 15.80
C LYS A 187 0.06 -14.92 16.16
N ASP A 188 0.52 -14.08 15.23
CA ASP A 188 1.77 -13.33 15.38
C ASP A 188 1.54 -11.84 15.77
N ASN A 189 0.32 -11.44 16.19
CA ASN A 189 -0.05 -10.03 16.40
C ASN A 189 0.20 -9.15 15.14
N ILE A 190 0.06 -9.75 13.96
CA ILE A 190 0.18 -9.05 12.67
C ILE A 190 -1.22 -8.96 12.06
N LEU A 191 -1.70 -7.73 11.87
CA LEU A 191 -2.98 -7.46 11.22
C LEU A 191 -2.74 -7.09 9.76
N VAL A 192 -3.49 -7.70 8.84
CA VAL A 192 -3.34 -7.53 7.40
C VAL A 192 -4.69 -7.19 6.79
N ASN A 193 -4.82 -6.00 6.20
CA ASN A 193 -6.09 -5.53 5.66
C ASN A 193 -5.91 -4.85 4.30
N SER A 194 -6.96 -4.85 3.50
CA SER A 194 -7.10 -4.06 2.29
C SER A 194 -7.78 -2.73 2.59
N ALA A 195 -7.28 -1.64 1.99
CA ALA A 195 -7.88 -0.31 2.05
C ALA A 195 -8.28 0.17 0.66
N CYS A 196 -9.53 0.59 0.48
CA CYS A 196 -9.96 1.39 -0.65
C CYS A 196 -9.87 2.88 -0.26
N PRO A 197 -9.00 3.68 -0.90
CA PRO A 197 -8.85 5.09 -0.57
C PRO A 197 -9.97 5.98 -1.14
N GLY A 198 -10.91 5.40 -1.90
CA GLY A 198 -11.85 6.12 -2.73
C GLY A 198 -11.22 6.63 -4.04
N TRP A 199 -11.91 7.56 -4.73
CA TRP A 199 -11.39 8.20 -5.94
C TRP A 199 -10.62 9.46 -5.56
N VAL A 200 -9.29 9.36 -5.62
CA VAL A 200 -8.34 10.34 -5.05
C VAL A 200 -7.61 11.09 -6.16
N MET A 201 -7.50 12.40 -6.04
CA MET A 201 -6.78 13.30 -6.95
C MET A 201 -5.27 13.03 -6.91
N THR A 202 -4.85 12.14 -7.79
CA THR A 202 -3.47 11.69 -8.00
C THR A 202 -3.23 11.48 -9.48
N ASP A 203 -2.01 11.20 -9.88
CA ASP A 203 -1.69 10.86 -11.29
C ASP A 203 -2.48 9.63 -11.79
N LEU A 204 -2.93 8.76 -10.89
CA LEU A 204 -3.74 7.59 -11.23
C LEU A 204 -5.23 7.91 -11.27
N GLY A 205 -5.71 8.72 -10.34
CA GLY A 205 -7.15 9.06 -10.24
C GLY A 205 -7.57 10.24 -11.11
N GLY A 206 -6.62 11.02 -11.65
CA GLY A 206 -6.91 12.21 -12.45
C GLY A 206 -7.27 13.46 -11.62
N ALA A 207 -7.43 14.58 -12.34
CA ALA A 207 -7.74 15.88 -11.72
C ALA A 207 -9.20 16.00 -11.26
N GLU A 208 -10.10 15.24 -11.86
CA GLU A 208 -11.55 15.24 -11.59
C GLU A 208 -11.92 14.45 -10.32
N ALA A 209 -10.95 13.78 -9.69
CA ALA A 209 -11.20 12.99 -8.50
C ALA A 209 -11.64 13.90 -7.32
N PRO A 210 -12.71 13.55 -6.59
CA PRO A 210 -13.30 14.42 -5.57
C PRO A 210 -12.49 14.46 -4.27
N LEU A 211 -11.65 13.44 -4.01
CA LEU A 211 -10.92 13.35 -2.75
C LEU A 211 -9.49 13.86 -2.91
N SER A 212 -9.04 14.68 -1.97
CA SER A 212 -7.63 15.01 -1.84
C SER A 212 -6.80 13.80 -1.41
N PRO A 213 -5.47 13.77 -1.64
CA PRO A 213 -4.60 12.72 -1.13
C PRO A 213 -4.65 12.56 0.40
N GLN A 214 -4.89 13.62 1.13
CA GLN A 214 -5.04 13.61 2.60
C GLN A 214 -6.32 12.88 3.03
N GLN A 215 -7.44 13.16 2.37
CA GLN A 215 -8.70 12.45 2.63
C GLN A 215 -8.59 10.95 2.28
N GLY A 216 -7.98 10.62 1.12
CA GLY A 216 -7.74 9.22 0.75
C GLY A 216 -6.77 8.48 1.67
N ALA A 217 -5.90 9.18 2.39
CA ALA A 217 -4.95 8.60 3.34
C ALA A 217 -5.57 8.17 4.67
N ASP A 218 -6.78 8.63 5.00
CA ASP A 218 -7.41 8.42 6.32
C ASP A 218 -7.57 6.92 6.65
N THR A 219 -8.26 6.16 5.83
CA THR A 219 -8.48 4.71 6.05
C THR A 219 -7.16 3.91 6.10
N PRO A 220 -6.20 4.08 5.18
CA PRO A 220 -4.89 3.44 5.28
C PRO A 220 -4.14 3.76 6.58
N ILE A 221 -4.15 5.00 7.04
CA ILE A 221 -3.51 5.41 8.30
C ILE A 221 -4.24 4.77 9.49
N TRP A 222 -5.56 4.81 9.54
CA TRP A 222 -6.35 4.15 10.58
C TRP A 222 -6.02 2.65 10.68
N LEU A 223 -5.98 1.93 9.56
CA LEU A 223 -5.62 0.51 9.52
C LEU A 223 -4.17 0.25 10.01
N ALA A 224 -3.25 1.15 9.70
CA ALA A 224 -1.86 1.07 10.16
C ALA A 224 -1.71 1.27 11.68
N MET A 225 -2.68 1.92 12.31
CA MET A 225 -2.66 2.28 13.73
C MET A 225 -3.57 1.39 14.59
N LEU A 226 -4.20 0.36 14.03
CA LEU A 226 -5.09 -0.54 14.77
C LEU A 226 -4.41 -1.13 16.01
N PRO A 227 -5.12 -1.19 17.14
CA PRO A 227 -4.62 -1.87 18.35
C PRO A 227 -4.47 -3.40 18.13
N ALA A 228 -3.83 -4.07 19.07
CA ALA A 228 -3.84 -5.52 19.11
C ALA A 228 -5.28 -6.04 19.23
N GLY A 229 -5.60 -7.13 18.51
CA GLY A 229 -6.96 -7.68 18.44
C GLY A 229 -7.91 -6.92 17.50
N GLY A 230 -7.44 -5.90 16.80
CA GLY A 230 -8.21 -5.22 15.75
C GLY A 230 -8.55 -6.14 14.56
N PRO A 231 -9.36 -5.65 13.60
CA PRO A 231 -9.75 -6.43 12.43
C PRO A 231 -8.54 -6.84 11.59
N THR A 232 -8.60 -8.06 11.04
CA THR A 232 -7.60 -8.61 10.12
C THR A 232 -8.27 -9.45 9.04
N GLY A 233 -7.74 -9.42 7.83
CA GLY A 233 -8.33 -10.09 6.68
C GLY A 233 -9.60 -9.40 6.18
N GLY A 234 -9.77 -8.09 6.43
CA GLY A 234 -10.91 -7.29 6.02
C GLY A 234 -10.56 -6.31 4.89
N PHE A 235 -11.62 -5.79 4.24
CA PHE A 235 -11.56 -4.76 3.21
C PHE A 235 -12.34 -3.54 3.68
N PHE A 236 -11.71 -2.35 3.67
CA PHE A 236 -12.24 -1.16 4.31
C PHE A 236 -12.19 0.07 3.40
N ARG A 237 -13.22 0.91 3.50
CA ARG A 237 -13.30 2.26 2.95
C ARG A 237 -13.95 3.16 3.98
N GLU A 238 -13.44 4.39 4.16
CA GLU A 238 -13.97 5.35 5.15
C GLU A 238 -14.05 4.76 6.57
N ARG A 239 -13.05 3.85 6.89
CA ARG A 239 -12.94 3.06 8.12
C ARG A 239 -14.04 2.01 8.33
N GLU A 240 -14.95 1.85 7.38
CA GLU A 240 -16.03 0.86 7.42
C GLU A 240 -15.72 -0.35 6.54
N PRO A 241 -16.16 -1.55 6.91
CA PRO A 241 -16.04 -2.73 6.06
C PRO A 241 -16.82 -2.55 4.76
N ILE A 242 -16.22 -2.98 3.65
CA ILE A 242 -16.88 -3.04 2.35
C ILE A 242 -16.80 -4.46 1.77
N PRO A 243 -17.70 -4.83 0.84
CA PRO A 243 -17.71 -6.18 0.27
C PRO A 243 -16.47 -6.44 -0.60
N TRP A 244 -16.09 -7.74 -0.64
CA TRP A 244 -15.00 -8.24 -1.47
C TRP A 244 -15.35 -8.26 -2.96
#